data_d4d5043ad0e6dda0b2a0683f0a91c057
#
_entry.id   d4d5043ad0e6dda0b2a0683f0a91c057
#
_cell.length_a   1.000
_cell.length_b   1.000
_cell.length_c   1.000
_cell.angle_alpha   90.00
_cell.angle_beta   90.00
_cell.angle_gamma   90.00
#
_symmetry.space_group_name_H-M   'P 1'
#
loop_
_entity.id
_entity.type
_entity.pdbx_description
1 polymer ?
#
loop_
_entity_poly.entity_id
_entity_poly.type
_entity_poly.pdbx_seq_one_letter_code
_entity_poly.pdbx_strand_id
1 'polypeptide(L)'
;MTLAAIANAANVTLKEYIMIGWLRFQMNDASVWGYFLQALPISLIAGIVYAVLRFIKGKRKDRPIRLLDETIKFLFVCYLTGLISLVVLPVNFWLNIYDGIFLGWWNEIPSIFSFGGFNLVPTIIKALSGEIVIGSWVKTMLIGNVAMLLPLGFFLPFVTEKVNKKNIYAVAVVVPSIAELLQMIFGRSLDVDDLICNFIGIVAGFFIGLAIRNIKGKNKTINEMPTTRSLPKVVEKQKEKSS
;
A
#
# COMPACT_ATOMS: atom_id res chain seq x y z
N MET A 1 -9.35 -40.29 -0.93
CA MET A 1 -9.18 -39.89 -2.34
C MET A 1 -7.70 -39.74 -2.62
N THR A 2 -7.12 -40.38 -3.65
CA THR A 2 -5.68 -40.27 -3.96
C THR A 2 -5.40 -38.93 -4.64
N LEU A 3 -4.20 -38.38 -4.43
CA LEU A 3 -3.71 -37.13 -5.05
C LEU A 3 -3.91 -37.16 -6.60
N ALA A 4 -3.70 -38.31 -7.22
CA ALA A 4 -3.89 -38.49 -8.65
C ALA A 4 -5.38 -38.40 -9.11
N ALA A 5 -6.33 -38.79 -8.25
CA ALA A 5 -7.76 -38.68 -8.57
C ALA A 5 -8.25 -37.25 -8.53
N ILE A 6 -7.70 -36.43 -7.63
CA ILE A 6 -8.00 -34.98 -7.50
C ILE A 6 -7.39 -34.22 -8.70
N ALA A 7 -6.15 -34.53 -9.07
CA ALA A 7 -5.49 -33.92 -10.23
C ALA A 7 -6.21 -34.24 -11.55
N ASN A 8 -6.69 -35.45 -11.72
CA ASN A 8 -7.47 -35.85 -12.90
C ASN A 8 -8.85 -35.17 -12.96
N ALA A 9 -9.51 -34.97 -11.82
CA ALA A 9 -10.81 -34.32 -11.75
C ALA A 9 -10.73 -32.80 -12.10
N ALA A 10 -9.56 -32.20 -11.90
CA ALA A 10 -9.32 -30.77 -12.19
C ALA A 10 -8.64 -30.52 -13.56
N ASN A 11 -8.38 -31.54 -14.38
CA ASN A 11 -7.60 -31.46 -15.63
C ASN A 11 -6.18 -30.83 -15.43
N VAL A 12 -5.59 -31.00 -14.27
CA VAL A 12 -4.30 -30.41 -13.87
C VAL A 12 -3.23 -31.52 -13.86
N THR A 13 -2.07 -31.28 -14.43
CA THR A 13 -0.97 -32.24 -14.37
C THR A 13 -0.46 -32.42 -12.93
N LEU A 14 0.11 -33.58 -12.60
CA LEU A 14 0.67 -33.83 -11.25
C LEU A 14 1.66 -32.75 -10.82
N LYS A 15 2.45 -32.23 -11.75
CA LYS A 15 3.43 -31.16 -11.50
C LYS A 15 2.74 -29.83 -11.12
N GLU A 16 1.69 -29.48 -11.84
CA GLU A 16 0.88 -28.27 -11.54
C GLU A 16 0.17 -28.42 -10.21
N TYR A 17 -0.36 -29.61 -9.91
CA TYR A 17 -0.99 -29.90 -8.62
C TYR A 17 -0.01 -29.75 -7.43
N ILE A 18 1.23 -30.26 -7.57
CA ILE A 18 2.27 -30.10 -6.55
C ILE A 18 2.64 -28.63 -6.38
N MET A 19 2.77 -27.89 -7.48
CA MET A 19 3.09 -26.46 -7.45
C MET A 19 1.95 -25.64 -6.80
N ILE A 20 0.70 -25.91 -7.16
CA ILE A 20 -0.48 -25.26 -6.56
C ILE A 20 -0.55 -25.60 -5.06
N GLY A 21 -0.32 -26.85 -4.68
CA GLY A 21 -0.30 -27.30 -3.29
C GLY A 21 0.78 -26.59 -2.45
N TRP A 22 1.99 -26.44 -3.02
CA TRP A 22 3.07 -25.71 -2.38
C TRP A 22 2.73 -24.21 -2.21
N LEU A 23 2.22 -23.58 -3.27
CA LEU A 23 1.83 -22.16 -3.24
C LEU A 23 0.70 -21.92 -2.23
N ARG A 24 -0.31 -22.80 -2.22
CA ARG A 24 -1.40 -22.78 -1.25
C ARG A 24 -0.89 -22.91 0.18
N PHE A 25 0.07 -23.79 0.42
CA PHE A 25 0.71 -23.95 1.73
C PHE A 25 1.38 -22.65 2.19
N GLN A 26 2.12 -21.97 1.29
CA GLN A 26 2.76 -20.69 1.59
C GLN A 26 1.73 -19.57 1.84
N MET A 27 0.63 -19.56 1.09
CA MET A 27 -0.44 -18.56 1.25
C MET A 27 -1.27 -18.79 2.51
N ASN A 28 -1.43 -20.04 2.95
CA ASN A 28 -2.20 -20.40 4.15
C ASN A 28 -1.39 -20.22 5.45
N ASP A 29 -0.12 -19.85 5.34
CA ASP A 29 0.67 -19.48 6.50
C ASP A 29 0.11 -18.16 7.09
N ALA A 30 -0.27 -18.19 8.38
CA ALA A 30 -0.77 -17.02 9.12
C ALA A 30 0.33 -15.97 9.40
N SER A 31 1.33 -15.90 8.55
CA SER A 31 2.40 -14.91 8.58
C SER A 31 2.07 -13.72 7.70
N VAL A 32 2.78 -12.61 7.92
CA VAL A 32 2.73 -11.43 7.05
C VAL A 32 3.05 -11.79 5.60
N TRP A 33 3.94 -12.76 5.38
CA TRP A 33 4.31 -13.25 4.07
C TRP A 33 3.17 -13.99 3.36
N GLY A 34 2.45 -14.86 4.07
CA GLY A 34 1.28 -15.57 3.53
C GLY A 34 0.20 -14.60 3.06
N TYR A 35 -0.15 -13.62 3.89
CA TYR A 35 -1.11 -12.57 3.51
C TYR A 35 -0.64 -11.71 2.34
N PHE A 36 0.65 -11.37 2.28
CA PHE A 36 1.22 -10.64 1.15
C PHE A 36 1.08 -11.44 -0.15
N LEU A 37 1.39 -12.74 -0.14
CA LEU A 37 1.25 -13.62 -1.30
C LEU A 37 -0.20 -13.74 -1.77
N GLN A 38 -1.17 -13.74 -0.85
CA GLN A 38 -2.59 -13.75 -1.22
C GLN A 38 -3.01 -12.48 -1.96
N ALA A 39 -2.54 -11.30 -1.54
CA ALA A 39 -2.91 -10.02 -2.13
C ALA A 39 -2.11 -9.66 -3.38
N LEU A 40 -0.93 -10.29 -3.59
CA LEU A 40 0.00 -9.95 -4.67
C LEU A 40 -0.62 -10.08 -6.09
N PRO A 41 -1.28 -11.18 -6.46
CA PRO A 41 -1.84 -11.32 -7.80
C PRO A 41 -2.86 -10.25 -8.15
N ILE A 42 -3.80 -9.96 -7.26
CA ILE A 42 -4.82 -8.94 -7.49
C ILE A 42 -4.23 -7.54 -7.53
N SER A 43 -3.20 -7.27 -6.72
CA SER A 43 -2.49 -6.00 -6.72
C SER A 43 -1.76 -5.76 -8.03
N LEU A 44 -1.12 -6.80 -8.60
CA LEU A 44 -0.47 -6.72 -9.90
C LEU A 44 -1.48 -6.53 -11.04
N ILE A 45 -2.60 -7.23 -11.02
CA ILE A 45 -3.68 -7.05 -12.00
C ILE A 45 -4.16 -5.59 -11.98
N ALA A 46 -4.43 -5.02 -10.81
CA ALA A 46 -4.85 -3.64 -10.69
C ALA A 46 -3.78 -2.65 -11.21
N GLY A 47 -2.51 -2.93 -10.92
CA GLY A 47 -1.39 -2.15 -11.46
C GLY A 47 -1.31 -2.21 -12.99
N ILE A 48 -1.45 -3.40 -13.58
CA ILE A 48 -1.45 -3.58 -15.03
C ILE A 48 -2.64 -2.83 -15.66
N VAL A 49 -3.83 -2.95 -15.10
CA VAL A 49 -5.02 -2.21 -15.55
C VAL A 49 -4.75 -0.71 -15.50
N TYR A 50 -4.18 -0.20 -14.41
CA TYR A 50 -3.78 1.20 -14.31
C TYR A 50 -2.81 1.61 -15.43
N ALA A 51 -1.75 0.81 -15.66
CA ALA A 51 -0.74 1.09 -16.68
C ALA A 51 -1.35 1.14 -18.09
N VAL A 52 -2.21 0.17 -18.43
CA VAL A 52 -2.92 0.12 -19.72
C VAL A 52 -3.84 1.34 -19.91
N LEU A 53 -4.66 1.67 -18.92
CA LEU A 53 -5.54 2.83 -18.97
C LEU A 53 -4.74 4.14 -19.11
N ARG A 54 -3.60 4.23 -18.44
CA ARG A 54 -2.74 5.40 -18.51
C ARG A 54 -2.06 5.54 -19.86
N PHE A 55 -1.61 4.42 -20.45
CA PHE A 55 -1.04 4.39 -21.80
C PHE A 55 -2.05 4.85 -22.86
N ILE A 56 -3.28 4.30 -22.81
CA ILE A 56 -4.36 4.68 -23.72
C ILE A 56 -4.68 6.19 -23.61
N LYS A 57 -4.80 6.71 -22.38
CA LYS A 57 -5.06 8.14 -22.14
C LYS A 57 -3.88 9.03 -22.56
N GLY A 58 -2.63 8.53 -22.42
CA GLY A 58 -1.43 9.23 -22.82
C GLY A 58 -1.37 9.45 -24.34
N LYS A 59 -1.63 8.40 -25.11
CA LYS A 59 -1.71 8.47 -26.58
C LYS A 59 -2.74 9.50 -27.09
N ARG A 60 -3.88 9.65 -26.38
CA ARG A 60 -4.95 10.58 -26.80
C ARG A 60 -4.64 12.05 -26.55
N LYS A 61 -3.66 12.37 -25.66
CA LYS A 61 -3.41 13.76 -25.20
C LYS A 61 -2.05 14.31 -25.58
N ASP A 62 -1.20 13.59 -26.30
CA ASP A 62 0.18 13.95 -26.67
C ASP A 62 1.02 14.55 -25.52
N ARG A 63 0.73 14.13 -24.29
CA ARG A 63 1.47 14.62 -23.12
C ARG A 63 2.66 13.71 -22.84
N PRO A 64 3.87 14.26 -22.62
CA PRO A 64 5.03 13.47 -22.26
C PRO A 64 4.77 12.73 -20.94
N ILE A 65 4.97 11.41 -20.96
CA ILE A 65 4.84 10.56 -19.77
C ILE A 65 6.12 10.71 -18.96
N ARG A 66 6.02 11.27 -17.77
CA ARG A 66 7.13 11.28 -16.81
C ARG A 66 7.19 9.92 -16.14
N LEU A 67 8.16 9.10 -16.56
CA LEU A 67 8.26 7.70 -16.12
C LEU A 67 8.25 7.55 -14.59
N LEU A 68 9.01 8.38 -13.88
CA LEU A 68 9.11 8.34 -12.43
C LEU A 68 7.75 8.59 -11.74
N ASP A 69 7.01 9.61 -12.20
CA ASP A 69 5.70 9.95 -11.63
C ASP A 69 4.67 8.83 -11.88
N GLU A 70 4.73 8.20 -13.06
CA GLU A 70 3.82 7.10 -13.38
C GLU A 70 4.20 5.81 -12.62
N THR A 71 5.51 5.56 -12.41
CA THR A 71 5.95 4.44 -11.57
C THR A 71 5.48 4.59 -10.12
N ILE A 72 5.58 5.79 -9.56
CA ILE A 72 5.08 6.06 -8.20
C ILE A 72 3.57 5.80 -8.11
N LYS A 73 2.79 6.26 -9.10
CA LYS A 73 1.35 6.02 -9.12
C LYS A 73 0.99 4.55 -9.32
N PHE A 74 1.75 3.84 -10.18
CA PHE A 74 1.60 2.39 -10.35
C PHE A 74 1.83 1.64 -9.04
N LEU A 75 2.94 1.94 -8.35
CA LEU A 75 3.24 1.34 -7.05
C LEU A 75 2.18 1.69 -6.00
N PHE A 76 1.66 2.92 -6.02
CA PHE A 76 0.59 3.34 -5.13
C PHE A 76 -0.71 2.57 -5.39
N VAL A 77 -1.09 2.34 -6.65
CA VAL A 77 -2.27 1.54 -7.01
C VAL A 77 -2.12 0.10 -6.56
N CYS A 78 -0.96 -0.53 -6.83
CA CYS A 78 -0.67 -1.88 -6.36
C CYS A 78 -0.76 -1.98 -4.84
N TYR A 79 -0.11 -1.05 -4.14
CA TYR A 79 -0.14 -0.98 -2.67
C TYR A 79 -1.57 -0.80 -2.13
N LEU A 80 -2.32 0.16 -2.69
CA LEU A 80 -3.68 0.45 -2.23
C LEU A 80 -4.62 -0.73 -2.43
N THR A 81 -4.49 -1.44 -3.55
CA THR A 81 -5.26 -2.67 -3.81
C THR A 81 -4.90 -3.76 -2.81
N GLY A 82 -3.60 -3.96 -2.56
CA GLY A 82 -3.13 -4.91 -1.55
C GLY A 82 -3.62 -4.54 -0.14
N LEU A 83 -3.51 -3.28 0.23
CA LEU A 83 -3.98 -2.77 1.52
C LEU A 83 -5.49 -3.04 1.72
N ILE A 84 -6.32 -2.67 0.74
CA ILE A 84 -7.77 -2.92 0.80
C ILE A 84 -8.04 -4.42 0.92
N SER A 85 -7.32 -5.24 0.16
CA SER A 85 -7.47 -6.70 0.20
C SER A 85 -7.12 -7.31 1.55
N LEU A 86 -6.12 -6.78 2.25
CA LEU A 86 -5.67 -7.30 3.54
C LEU A 86 -6.43 -6.71 4.72
N VAL A 87 -6.80 -5.43 4.62
CA VAL A 87 -7.44 -4.70 5.72
C VAL A 87 -8.95 -4.91 5.72
N VAL A 88 -9.60 -4.81 4.56
CA VAL A 88 -11.08 -4.78 4.49
C VAL A 88 -11.67 -6.18 4.33
N LEU A 89 -11.08 -7.03 3.48
CA LEU A 89 -11.65 -8.34 3.18
C LEU A 89 -11.44 -9.35 4.32
N PRO A 90 -12.30 -10.39 4.44
CA PRO A 90 -12.12 -11.46 5.40
C PRO A 90 -10.76 -12.15 5.26
N VAL A 91 -10.28 -12.73 6.36
CA VAL A 91 -9.05 -13.53 6.36
C VAL A 91 -9.17 -14.67 5.34
N ASN A 92 -8.08 -14.90 4.59
CA ASN A 92 -8.02 -15.91 3.53
C ASN A 92 -9.01 -15.74 2.37
N PHE A 93 -9.63 -14.56 2.22
CA PHE A 93 -10.59 -14.31 1.13
C PHE A 93 -10.01 -14.69 -0.24
N TRP A 94 -8.82 -14.19 -0.57
CA TRP A 94 -8.19 -14.47 -1.85
C TRP A 94 -7.75 -15.93 -1.99
N LEU A 95 -7.28 -16.55 -0.90
CA LEU A 95 -6.94 -17.96 -0.90
C LEU A 95 -8.16 -18.81 -1.28
N ASN A 96 -9.32 -18.54 -0.66
CA ASN A 96 -10.56 -19.23 -0.97
C ASN A 96 -11.01 -19.01 -2.44
N ILE A 97 -10.84 -17.81 -2.98
CA ILE A 97 -11.11 -17.53 -4.40
C ILE A 97 -10.17 -18.32 -5.30
N TYR A 98 -8.87 -18.39 -4.98
CA TYR A 98 -7.92 -19.19 -5.76
C TYR A 98 -8.21 -20.68 -5.67
N ASP A 99 -8.58 -21.20 -4.50
CA ASP A 99 -9.03 -22.57 -4.32
C ASP A 99 -10.28 -22.89 -5.16
N GLY A 100 -11.23 -21.96 -5.24
CA GLY A 100 -12.37 -22.06 -6.14
C GLY A 100 -11.97 -22.14 -7.61
N ILE A 101 -11.08 -21.25 -8.07
CA ILE A 101 -10.65 -21.16 -9.47
C ILE A 101 -9.79 -22.37 -9.87
N PHE A 102 -8.79 -22.75 -9.06
CA PHE A 102 -7.79 -23.76 -9.44
C PHE A 102 -8.16 -25.18 -9.03
N LEU A 103 -8.96 -25.34 -7.95
CA LEU A 103 -9.32 -26.64 -7.39
C LEU A 103 -10.83 -26.94 -7.49
N GLY A 104 -11.65 -25.98 -7.90
CA GLY A 104 -13.10 -26.13 -8.00
C GLY A 104 -13.83 -26.13 -6.66
N TRP A 105 -13.20 -25.65 -5.57
CA TRP A 105 -13.71 -25.71 -4.20
C TRP A 105 -14.58 -24.49 -3.84
N TRP A 106 -15.54 -24.15 -4.68
CA TRP A 106 -16.42 -23.00 -4.50
C TRP A 106 -17.33 -23.10 -3.27
N ASN A 107 -17.69 -24.31 -2.86
CA ASN A 107 -18.59 -24.53 -1.71
C ASN A 107 -17.91 -24.30 -0.36
N GLU A 108 -16.59 -24.17 -0.33
CA GLU A 108 -15.80 -23.91 0.89
C GLU A 108 -15.63 -22.42 1.18
N ILE A 109 -16.12 -21.53 0.29
CA ILE A 109 -16.03 -20.08 0.51
C ILE A 109 -16.97 -19.71 1.65
N PRO A 110 -16.43 -19.18 2.78
CA PRO A 110 -17.25 -18.78 3.91
C PRO A 110 -18.14 -17.60 3.54
N SER A 111 -19.21 -17.39 4.31
CA SER A 111 -20.05 -16.20 4.18
C SER A 111 -19.19 -14.94 4.29
N ILE A 112 -19.25 -14.07 3.27
CA ILE A 112 -18.46 -12.83 3.21
C ILE A 112 -19.00 -11.81 4.22
N PHE A 113 -20.31 -11.83 4.49
CA PHE A 113 -20.96 -10.87 5.37
C PHE A 113 -21.23 -11.51 6.73
N SER A 114 -20.62 -10.96 7.76
CA SER A 114 -20.95 -11.21 9.15
C SER A 114 -20.65 -9.94 9.94
N PHE A 115 -21.41 -9.68 11.02
CA PHE A 115 -21.12 -8.49 11.82
C PHE A 115 -20.13 -8.83 12.92
N GLY A 116 -19.04 -8.05 12.98
CA GLY A 116 -18.03 -8.14 14.03
C GLY A 116 -18.45 -7.41 15.31
N GLY A 117 -17.61 -7.54 16.34
CA GLY A 117 -17.77 -6.87 17.63
C GLY A 117 -17.13 -5.48 17.68
N PHE A 118 -17.12 -4.92 18.90
CA PHE A 118 -16.44 -3.64 19.20
C PHE A 118 -15.39 -3.87 20.30
N ASN A 119 -14.18 -3.42 20.07
CA ASN A 119 -13.12 -3.32 21.06
C ASN A 119 -12.76 -1.83 21.25
N LEU A 120 -13.49 -1.17 22.17
CA LEU A 120 -13.37 0.27 22.37
C LEU A 120 -12.37 0.66 23.47
N VAL A 121 -11.82 -0.33 24.20
CA VAL A 121 -10.84 -0.07 25.24
C VAL A 121 -9.44 -0.31 24.72
N PRO A 122 -8.61 0.74 24.58
CA PRO A 122 -7.24 0.58 24.10
C PRO A 122 -6.43 -0.42 24.93
N THR A 123 -5.62 -1.22 24.23
CA THR A 123 -4.75 -2.25 24.84
C THR A 123 -3.83 -1.65 25.91
N ILE A 124 -3.37 -0.42 25.72
CA ILE A 124 -2.53 0.26 26.71
C ILE A 124 -3.28 0.51 28.04
N ILE A 125 -4.57 0.80 27.96
CA ILE A 125 -5.40 1.00 29.17
C ILE A 125 -5.60 -0.34 29.88
N LYS A 126 -5.90 -1.42 29.14
CA LYS A 126 -6.01 -2.78 29.70
C LYS A 126 -4.71 -3.25 30.35
N ALA A 127 -3.57 -2.86 29.80
CA ALA A 127 -2.26 -3.16 30.39
C ALA A 127 -2.00 -2.37 31.67
N LEU A 128 -2.38 -1.08 31.69
CA LEU A 128 -2.21 -0.23 32.89
C LEU A 128 -3.16 -0.64 34.02
N SER A 129 -4.35 -1.15 33.69
CA SER A 129 -5.29 -1.71 34.69
C SER A 129 -4.88 -3.10 35.20
N GLY A 130 -3.83 -3.69 34.62
CA GLY A 130 -3.38 -5.04 35.00
C GLY A 130 -4.19 -6.19 34.40
N GLU A 131 -5.13 -5.89 33.49
CA GLU A 131 -5.96 -6.91 32.86
C GLU A 131 -5.17 -7.77 31.87
N ILE A 132 -4.15 -7.17 31.22
CA ILE A 132 -3.29 -7.87 30.24
C ILE A 132 -1.83 -7.49 30.42
N VAL A 133 -0.94 -8.41 29.98
CA VAL A 133 0.50 -8.12 29.85
C VAL A 133 0.81 -7.86 28.38
N ILE A 134 1.49 -6.74 28.11
CA ILE A 134 1.94 -6.41 26.74
C ILE A 134 3.07 -7.34 26.33
N GLY A 135 2.73 -8.51 25.81
CA GLY A 135 3.66 -9.48 25.25
C GLY A 135 4.21 -9.09 23.87
N SER A 136 5.11 -9.94 23.35
CA SER A 136 5.71 -9.74 22.03
C SER A 136 4.67 -9.72 20.90
N TRP A 137 3.64 -10.53 20.99
CA TRP A 137 2.56 -10.61 20.01
C TRP A 137 1.78 -9.29 19.89
N VAL A 138 1.39 -8.69 21.01
CA VAL A 138 0.69 -7.40 21.05
C VAL A 138 1.55 -6.30 20.41
N LYS A 139 2.85 -6.25 20.77
CA LYS A 139 3.79 -5.29 20.17
C LYS A 139 3.88 -5.46 18.66
N THR A 140 3.98 -6.68 18.17
CA THR A 140 4.07 -6.98 16.74
C THR A 140 2.80 -6.54 16.02
N MET A 141 1.62 -6.75 16.61
CA MET A 141 0.34 -6.34 16.04
C MET A 141 0.25 -4.81 15.92
N LEU A 142 0.55 -4.07 16.99
CA LEU A 142 0.54 -2.61 16.99
C LEU A 142 1.54 -2.02 15.97
N ILE A 143 2.78 -2.54 15.95
CA ILE A 143 3.80 -2.11 14.98
C ILE A 143 3.36 -2.46 13.55
N GLY A 144 2.76 -3.62 13.34
CA GLY A 144 2.24 -4.07 12.06
C GLY A 144 1.20 -3.11 11.49
N ASN A 145 0.25 -2.65 12.30
CA ASN A 145 -0.78 -1.70 11.88
C ASN A 145 -0.18 -0.33 11.51
N VAL A 146 0.76 0.19 12.31
CA VAL A 146 1.51 1.42 11.96
C VAL A 146 2.25 1.23 10.64
N ALA A 147 2.99 0.13 10.47
CA ALA A 147 3.81 -0.14 9.30
C ALA A 147 2.96 -0.33 8.03
N MET A 148 1.77 -0.90 8.16
CA MET A 148 0.86 -1.18 7.05
C MET A 148 0.28 0.10 6.44
N LEU A 149 -0.05 1.11 7.24
CA LEU A 149 -0.62 2.38 6.78
C LEU A 149 0.44 3.50 6.54
N LEU A 150 1.69 3.29 6.98
CA LEU A 150 2.78 4.23 6.73
C LEU A 150 3.03 4.49 5.24
N PRO A 151 3.03 3.48 4.33
CA PRO A 151 3.18 3.74 2.90
C PRO A 151 2.02 4.55 2.32
N LEU A 152 0.78 4.42 2.84
CA LEU A 152 -0.33 5.27 2.42
C LEU A 152 0.04 6.74 2.61
N GLY A 153 0.42 7.12 3.83
CA GLY A 153 0.87 8.48 4.12
C GLY A 153 2.03 8.91 3.24
N PHE A 154 3.05 8.04 3.10
CA PHE A 154 4.25 8.29 2.30
C PHE A 154 3.96 8.64 0.84
N PHE A 155 3.04 7.94 0.19
CA PHE A 155 2.71 8.18 -1.21
C PHE A 155 1.87 9.44 -1.43
N LEU A 156 1.06 9.89 -0.47
CA LEU A 156 0.14 11.02 -0.63
C LEU A 156 0.82 12.28 -1.20
N PRO A 157 1.99 12.75 -0.71
CA PRO A 157 2.64 13.93 -1.27
C PRO A 157 3.05 13.82 -2.74
N PHE A 158 3.23 12.60 -3.25
CA PHE A 158 3.66 12.34 -4.63
C PHE A 158 2.49 12.14 -5.58
N VAL A 159 1.34 11.67 -5.07
CA VAL A 159 0.19 11.27 -5.88
C VAL A 159 -0.84 12.39 -5.97
N THR A 160 -0.98 13.21 -4.93
CA THR A 160 -1.99 14.28 -4.90
C THR A 160 -1.48 15.56 -4.23
N GLU A 161 -1.89 16.70 -4.77
CA GLU A 161 -1.65 18.01 -4.15
C GLU A 161 -2.76 18.43 -3.20
N LYS A 162 -3.87 17.69 -3.16
CA LYS A 162 -5.04 17.99 -2.31
C LYS A 162 -4.75 17.75 -0.83
N VAL A 163 -3.82 16.83 -0.52
CA VAL A 163 -3.42 16.53 0.86
C VAL A 163 -2.19 17.36 1.21
N ASN A 164 -2.31 18.14 2.27
CA ASN A 164 -1.29 19.05 2.78
C ASN A 164 -1.13 18.92 4.31
N LYS A 165 -0.19 19.67 4.89
CA LYS A 165 0.11 19.62 6.34
C LYS A 165 -1.08 19.94 7.24
N LYS A 166 -2.10 20.65 6.73
CA LYS A 166 -3.27 21.04 7.54
C LYS A 166 -4.33 19.95 7.57
N ASN A 167 -4.57 19.32 6.40
CA ASN A 167 -5.65 18.34 6.27
C ASN A 167 -5.22 16.88 6.39
N ILE A 168 -3.91 16.59 6.51
CA ILE A 168 -3.43 15.20 6.70
C ILE A 168 -4.03 14.54 7.93
N TYR A 169 -4.23 15.28 9.01
CA TYR A 169 -4.81 14.76 10.25
C TYR A 169 -6.26 14.30 10.03
N ALA A 170 -7.04 15.06 9.25
CA ALA A 170 -8.39 14.66 8.88
C ALA A 170 -8.38 13.37 8.03
N VAL A 171 -7.47 13.28 7.06
CA VAL A 171 -7.29 12.06 6.25
C VAL A 171 -6.91 10.87 7.14
N ALA A 172 -5.99 11.08 8.10
CA ALA A 172 -5.52 10.06 9.01
C ALA A 172 -6.59 9.59 10.03
N VAL A 173 -7.64 10.37 10.25
CA VAL A 173 -8.82 9.94 11.02
C VAL A 173 -9.85 9.26 10.13
N VAL A 174 -10.22 9.90 9.01
CA VAL A 174 -11.34 9.44 8.16
C VAL A 174 -11.02 8.11 7.48
N VAL A 175 -9.80 7.93 6.96
CA VAL A 175 -9.45 6.71 6.21
C VAL A 175 -9.48 5.47 7.11
N PRO A 176 -8.83 5.44 8.29
CA PRO A 176 -8.95 4.30 9.19
C PRO A 176 -10.37 4.08 9.69
N SER A 177 -11.11 5.14 10.01
CA SER A 177 -12.50 4.99 10.47
C SER A 177 -13.39 4.31 9.43
N ILE A 178 -13.23 4.66 8.14
CA ILE A 178 -13.95 3.98 7.06
C ILE A 178 -13.48 2.52 6.95
N ALA A 179 -12.19 2.25 7.06
CA ALA A 179 -11.65 0.89 7.00
C ALA A 179 -12.22 0.02 8.13
N GLU A 180 -12.23 0.50 9.36
CA GLU A 180 -12.76 -0.19 10.53
C GLU A 180 -14.28 -0.48 10.39
N LEU A 181 -15.04 0.50 9.89
CA LEU A 181 -16.48 0.30 9.63
C LEU A 181 -16.71 -0.77 8.56
N LEU A 182 -15.89 -0.80 7.51
CA LEU A 182 -15.97 -1.84 6.48
C LEU A 182 -15.58 -3.21 7.04
N GLN A 183 -14.50 -3.29 7.85
CA GLN A 183 -14.07 -4.52 8.51
C GLN A 183 -15.19 -5.13 9.36
N MET A 184 -15.94 -4.30 10.08
CA MET A 184 -17.06 -4.74 10.92
C MET A 184 -18.15 -5.45 10.09
N ILE A 185 -18.41 -4.99 8.86
CA ILE A 185 -19.37 -5.64 7.93
C ILE A 185 -18.87 -7.03 7.49
N PHE A 186 -17.55 -7.22 7.45
CA PHE A 186 -16.90 -8.46 7.05
C PHE A 186 -16.49 -9.36 8.23
N GLY A 187 -17.09 -9.16 9.40
CA GLY A 187 -16.92 -10.04 10.55
C GLY A 187 -15.71 -9.78 11.42
N ARG A 188 -14.98 -8.68 11.19
CA ARG A 188 -13.88 -8.25 12.06
C ARG A 188 -14.39 -7.29 13.11
N SER A 189 -13.74 -7.28 14.28
CA SER A 189 -14.08 -6.32 15.33
C SER A 189 -13.49 -4.94 15.00
N LEU A 190 -14.29 -3.89 15.21
CA LEU A 190 -13.78 -2.52 15.23
C LEU A 190 -12.87 -2.36 16.44
N ASP A 191 -11.62 -1.98 16.21
CA ASP A 191 -10.59 -1.85 17.24
C ASP A 191 -10.02 -0.43 17.31
N VAL A 192 -10.08 0.16 18.51
CA VAL A 192 -9.54 1.51 18.74
C VAL A 192 -8.02 1.54 18.62
N ASP A 193 -7.32 0.45 18.95
CA ASP A 193 -5.87 0.37 18.77
C ASP A 193 -5.49 0.47 17.28
N ASP A 194 -6.26 -0.15 16.41
CA ASP A 194 -6.07 -0.07 14.96
C ASP A 194 -6.28 1.36 14.46
N LEU A 195 -7.30 2.07 14.95
CA LEU A 195 -7.52 3.48 14.61
C LEU A 195 -6.31 4.35 15.00
N ILE A 196 -5.77 4.17 16.22
CA ILE A 196 -4.63 4.93 16.73
C ILE A 196 -3.36 4.60 15.93
N CYS A 197 -3.05 3.33 15.74
CA CYS A 197 -1.86 2.88 15.02
C CYS A 197 -1.89 3.32 13.55
N ASN A 198 -3.03 3.19 12.91
CA ASN A 198 -3.25 3.61 11.53
C ASN A 198 -3.11 5.13 11.36
N PHE A 199 -3.65 5.92 12.30
CA PHE A 199 -3.46 7.36 12.34
C PHE A 199 -1.97 7.72 12.41
N ILE A 200 -1.22 7.12 13.34
CA ILE A 200 0.21 7.36 13.51
C ILE A 200 0.97 6.98 12.22
N GLY A 201 0.66 5.83 11.62
CA GLY A 201 1.28 5.37 10.38
C GLY A 201 1.10 6.35 9.24
N ILE A 202 -0.14 6.82 9.00
CA ILE A 202 -0.46 7.77 7.92
C ILE A 202 0.26 9.10 8.14
N VAL A 203 0.21 9.65 9.35
CA VAL A 203 0.84 10.94 9.66
C VAL A 203 2.36 10.85 9.51
N ALA A 204 3.00 9.84 10.11
CA ALA A 204 4.43 9.63 10.01
C ALA A 204 4.87 9.46 8.55
N GLY A 205 4.19 8.58 7.81
CA GLY A 205 4.45 8.35 6.39
C GLY A 205 4.35 9.63 5.56
N PHE A 206 3.33 10.46 5.79
CA PHE A 206 3.15 11.72 5.08
C PHE A 206 4.32 12.69 5.29
N PHE A 207 4.78 12.86 6.53
CA PHE A 207 5.90 13.76 6.79
C PHE A 207 7.21 13.23 6.21
N ILE A 208 7.45 11.91 6.23
CA ILE A 208 8.60 11.28 5.57
C ILE A 208 8.54 11.54 4.05
N GLY A 209 7.41 11.26 3.41
CA GLY A 209 7.22 11.49 1.98
C GLY A 209 7.37 12.95 1.58
N LEU A 210 6.83 13.86 2.39
CA LEU A 210 6.96 15.31 2.17
C LEU A 210 8.40 15.78 2.28
N ALA A 211 9.17 15.28 3.26
CA ALA A 211 10.58 15.59 3.42
C ALA A 211 11.38 15.16 2.17
N ILE A 212 11.18 13.93 1.70
CA ILE A 212 11.86 13.40 0.50
C ILE A 212 11.48 14.21 -0.74
N ARG A 213 10.20 14.55 -0.92
CA ARG A 213 9.75 15.40 -2.04
C ARG A 213 10.44 16.76 -2.04
N ASN A 214 10.56 17.40 -0.87
CA ASN A 214 11.17 18.71 -0.73
C ASN A 214 12.68 18.68 -1.02
N ILE A 215 13.40 17.64 -0.60
CA ILE A 215 14.83 17.44 -0.91
C ILE A 215 15.03 17.31 -2.44
N LYS A 216 14.21 16.48 -3.10
CA LYS A 216 14.28 16.33 -4.57
C LYS A 216 13.99 17.64 -5.30
N GLY A 217 13.02 18.44 -4.82
CA GLY A 217 12.71 19.75 -5.39
C GLY A 217 13.88 20.73 -5.29
N LYS A 218 14.53 20.81 -4.12
CA LYS A 218 15.71 21.68 -3.93
C LYS A 218 16.88 21.29 -4.81
N ASN A 219 17.18 19.99 -4.94
CA ASN A 219 18.30 19.51 -5.78
C ASN A 219 18.05 19.82 -7.27
N LYS A 220 16.80 19.75 -7.73
CA LYS A 220 16.46 20.13 -9.10
C LYS A 220 16.72 21.62 -9.35
N THR A 221 16.33 22.49 -8.45
CA THR A 221 16.55 23.94 -8.56
C THR A 221 18.04 24.31 -8.56
N ILE A 222 18.87 23.63 -7.74
CA ILE A 222 20.32 23.84 -7.70
C ILE A 222 20.97 23.42 -9.02
N ASN A 223 20.57 22.29 -9.59
CA ASN A 223 21.13 21.78 -10.86
C ASN A 223 20.67 22.59 -12.10
N GLU A 224 19.55 23.29 -12.01
CA GLU A 224 19.03 24.17 -13.06
C GLU A 224 19.50 25.64 -12.92
N MET A 225 20.26 26.00 -11.86
CA MET A 225 20.88 27.30 -11.79
C MET A 225 21.99 27.43 -12.85
N PRO A 226 21.95 28.43 -13.75
CA PRO A 226 22.96 28.62 -14.75
C PRO A 226 24.31 28.84 -14.09
N THR A 227 25.28 28.00 -14.44
CA THR A 227 26.69 28.05 -13.97
C THR A 227 27.43 29.22 -14.62
N THR A 228 26.81 30.34 -14.91
CA THR A 228 27.43 31.50 -15.53
C THR A 228 27.34 32.70 -14.63
N ARG A 229 28.22 32.73 -13.65
CA ARG A 229 28.80 34.02 -13.27
C ARG A 229 29.76 34.43 -14.36
N SER A 230 29.25 34.84 -15.53
CA SER A 230 30.02 35.66 -16.47
C SER A 230 30.34 36.95 -15.72
N LEU A 231 31.58 37.06 -15.30
CA LEU A 231 32.15 38.33 -14.85
C LEU A 231 31.80 39.41 -15.87
N PRO A 232 31.32 40.57 -15.49
CA PRO A 232 31.09 41.66 -16.44
C PRO A 232 32.40 42.01 -17.10
N LYS A 233 32.49 41.96 -18.43
CA LYS A 233 33.53 42.50 -19.24
C LYS A 233 33.53 44.03 -19.13
N VAL A 234 34.00 44.53 -18.05
CA VAL A 234 34.35 45.93 -17.82
C VAL A 234 35.84 45.93 -17.73
N VAL A 235 36.55 46.19 -18.82
CA VAL A 235 37.88 46.84 -19.00
C VAL A 235 38.38 46.47 -20.39
N GLU A 236 37.83 47.05 -21.45
CA GLU A 236 38.50 47.13 -22.75
C GLU A 236 38.05 48.32 -23.60
N LYS A 237 37.73 49.44 -22.96
CA LYS A 237 37.40 50.71 -23.64
C LYS A 237 38.24 51.92 -23.22
N GLN A 238 39.43 51.72 -22.67
CA GLN A 238 40.29 52.86 -22.28
C GLN A 238 41.68 52.85 -22.97
N LYS A 239 41.92 52.11 -24.05
CA LYS A 239 43.20 52.16 -24.78
C LYS A 239 43.09 52.70 -26.21
N GLU A 240 41.97 53.23 -26.64
CA GLU A 240 41.83 53.79 -28.00
C GLU A 240 41.60 55.33 -28.02
N LYS A 241 41.93 56.05 -26.96
CA LYS A 241 41.86 57.50 -26.94
C LYS A 241 43.18 58.20 -26.53
N SER A 242 44.34 57.57 -26.80
CA SER A 242 45.64 58.21 -26.66
C SER A 242 46.62 57.71 -27.70
N SER A 243 46.31 57.98 -28.96
CA SER A 243 47.26 58.07 -30.11
C SER A 243 46.73 59.06 -31.10
#